data_a847ea4d7e2d8463f234e2f49cea2385
#
_entry.id   a847ea4d7e2d8463f234e2f49cea2385
#
_cell.length_a   1.000
_cell.length_b   1.000
_cell.length_c   1.000
_cell.angle_alpha   90.00
_cell.angle_beta   90.00
_cell.angle_gamma   90.00
#
_symmetry.space_group_name_H-M   'P 1'
#
loop_
_entity.id
_entity.type
_entity.pdbx_description
1 polymer ?
#
loop_
_entity_poly.entity_id
_entity_poly.type
_entity_poly.pdbx_seq_one_letter_code
_entity_poly.pdbx_strand_id
1 'polypeptide(L)'
;RIMGILNTDDMQIVFSDTPGVLKPNYKLQESMLNFSESALVDADVLLYVTDTIEKPDKNADFMEKVRRVKVPVLLLINKIDLTNQEELVKLVEEWHEMLPEAEIIPISAKAKFNVDVVMKRIKELIPDSPPYFGKDQLTDKPARFFVTEIIREKILLYYDKEIPYAVEVVVEQFKEDAKSIHINAVIYVERESQ
;
A
#
# COMPACT_ATOMS: atom_id res chain seq x y z
N ARG A 1 -4.96 -1.21 7.78
CA ARG A 1 -5.36 -1.61 6.41
C ARG A 1 -6.27 -0.54 5.83
N ILE A 2 -5.94 -0.06 4.67
CA ILE A 2 -6.76 0.87 3.89
C ILE A 2 -7.13 0.15 2.59
N MET A 3 -8.39 0.27 2.19
CA MET A 3 -8.84 -0.25 0.91
C MET A 3 -9.07 0.90 -0.06
N GLY A 4 -8.45 0.82 -1.25
CA GLY A 4 -8.74 1.66 -2.39
C GLY A 4 -9.63 0.92 -3.37
N ILE A 5 -10.72 1.52 -3.79
CA ILE A 5 -11.70 0.89 -4.67
C ILE A 5 -11.68 1.61 -6.01
N LEU A 6 -11.32 0.89 -7.07
CA LEU A 6 -11.40 1.37 -8.43
C LEU A 6 -12.63 0.77 -9.11
N ASN A 7 -13.58 1.62 -9.47
CA ASN A 7 -14.79 1.23 -10.19
C ASN A 7 -14.71 1.69 -11.65
N THR A 8 -15.08 0.82 -12.56
CA THR A 8 -15.40 1.13 -13.95
C THR A 8 -16.78 0.59 -14.30
N ASP A 9 -17.21 0.74 -15.55
CA ASP A 9 -18.53 0.25 -15.96
C ASP A 9 -18.62 -1.28 -15.90
N ASP A 10 -17.51 -1.96 -16.17
CA ASP A 10 -17.40 -3.41 -16.36
C ASP A 10 -16.60 -4.13 -15.27
N MET A 11 -15.92 -3.42 -14.37
CA MET A 11 -15.12 -4.06 -13.31
C MET A 11 -15.04 -3.25 -12.03
N GLN A 12 -14.68 -3.95 -10.94
CA GLN A 12 -14.29 -3.37 -9.66
C GLN A 12 -12.98 -4.01 -9.21
N ILE A 13 -11.98 -3.19 -8.88
CA ILE A 13 -10.72 -3.64 -8.26
C ILE A 13 -10.65 -3.08 -6.86
N VAL A 14 -10.42 -3.95 -5.88
CA VAL A 14 -10.21 -3.56 -4.49
C VAL A 14 -8.74 -3.72 -4.14
N PHE A 15 -8.02 -2.62 -4.03
CA PHE A 15 -6.63 -2.61 -3.57
C PHE A 15 -6.58 -2.63 -2.04
N SER A 16 -5.96 -3.65 -1.49
CA SER A 16 -5.72 -3.75 -0.05
C SER A 16 -4.29 -3.34 0.25
N ASP A 17 -4.10 -2.12 0.76
CA ASP A 17 -2.80 -1.68 1.24
C ASP A 17 -2.41 -2.41 2.53
N THR A 18 -1.20 -2.96 2.55
CA THR A 18 -0.66 -3.71 3.68
C THR A 18 0.57 -3.01 4.25
N PRO A 19 0.83 -3.15 5.57
CA PRO A 19 2.10 -2.72 6.13
C PRO A 19 3.27 -3.38 5.43
N GLY A 20 4.41 -2.69 5.34
CA GLY A 20 5.64 -3.27 4.82
C GLY A 20 6.08 -4.50 5.63
N VAL A 21 6.68 -5.47 4.95
CA VAL A 21 7.19 -6.68 5.58
C VAL A 21 8.50 -6.36 6.29
N LEU A 22 8.48 -6.47 7.63
CA LEU A 22 9.64 -6.25 8.50
C LEU A 22 9.78 -7.42 9.46
N LYS A 23 11.01 -7.76 9.85
CA LYS A 23 11.21 -8.67 10.98
C LYS A 23 10.71 -7.99 12.25
N PRO A 24 9.72 -8.57 12.95
CA PRO A 24 9.12 -7.92 14.10
C PRO A 24 10.09 -7.90 15.28
N ASN A 25 10.34 -6.72 15.84
CA ASN A 25 11.12 -6.52 17.06
C ASN A 25 10.22 -6.24 18.28
N TYR A 26 8.94 -5.93 18.06
CA TYR A 26 7.95 -5.65 19.11
C TYR A 26 6.53 -5.94 18.62
N LYS A 27 5.58 -6.05 19.58
CA LYS A 27 4.20 -6.52 19.33
C LYS A 27 3.44 -5.81 18.21
N LEU A 28 3.66 -4.49 18.02
CA LEU A 28 3.01 -3.77 16.93
C LEU A 28 3.48 -4.27 15.56
N GLN A 29 4.79 -4.52 15.39
CA GLN A 29 5.34 -5.05 14.14
C GLN A 29 4.87 -6.48 13.87
N GLU A 30 4.67 -7.29 14.91
CA GLU A 30 4.06 -8.62 14.79
C GLU A 30 2.62 -8.53 14.28
N SER A 31 1.82 -7.59 14.80
CA SER A 31 0.48 -7.33 14.30
C SER A 31 0.49 -6.85 12.83
N MET A 32 1.44 -6.00 12.45
CA MET A 32 1.62 -5.55 11.06
C MET A 32 1.95 -6.72 10.13
N LEU A 33 2.83 -7.63 10.55
CA LEU A 33 3.17 -8.83 9.77
C LEU A 33 1.95 -9.74 9.59
N ASN A 34 1.17 -9.96 10.65
CA ASN A 34 -0.06 -10.76 10.59
C ASN A 34 -1.09 -10.17 9.60
N PHE A 35 -1.19 -8.85 9.49
CA PHE A 35 -2.02 -8.20 8.46
C PHE A 35 -1.53 -8.48 7.05
N SER A 36 -0.21 -8.40 6.82
CA SER A 36 0.37 -8.73 5.52
C SER A 36 0.17 -10.19 5.15
N GLU A 37 0.29 -11.10 6.11
CA GLU A 37 0.02 -12.53 5.93
C GLU A 37 -1.45 -12.82 5.63
N SER A 38 -2.39 -12.14 6.29
CA SER A 38 -3.82 -12.31 5.99
C SER A 38 -4.18 -11.87 4.58
N ALA A 39 -3.49 -10.86 4.04
CA ALA A 39 -3.69 -10.41 2.66
C ALA A 39 -3.29 -11.47 1.63
N LEU A 40 -2.32 -12.36 1.94
CA LEU A 40 -1.95 -13.47 1.06
C LEU A 40 -3.06 -14.50 0.87
N VAL A 41 -3.97 -14.61 1.83
CA VAL A 41 -5.06 -15.60 1.81
C VAL A 41 -6.27 -15.09 1.04
N ASP A 42 -6.55 -13.79 1.14
CA ASP A 42 -7.78 -13.18 0.62
C ASP A 42 -7.62 -12.57 -0.78
N ALA A 43 -6.40 -12.54 -1.32
CA ALA A 43 -6.13 -11.90 -2.61
C ALA A 43 -6.50 -12.80 -3.80
N ASP A 44 -7.05 -12.22 -4.86
CA ASP A 44 -7.17 -12.85 -6.18
C ASP A 44 -5.90 -12.67 -7.02
N VAL A 45 -5.19 -11.56 -6.81
CA VAL A 45 -3.89 -11.25 -7.41
C VAL A 45 -3.00 -10.63 -6.33
N LEU A 46 -1.79 -11.14 -6.20
CA LEU A 46 -0.80 -10.61 -5.25
C LEU A 46 0.14 -9.63 -5.97
N LEU A 47 0.17 -8.38 -5.49
CA LEU A 47 1.19 -7.42 -5.90
C LEU A 47 2.30 -7.40 -4.84
N TYR A 48 3.47 -7.94 -5.17
CA TYR A 48 4.66 -7.81 -4.34
C TYR A 48 5.47 -6.61 -4.82
N VAL A 49 5.48 -5.54 -4.03
CA VAL A 49 6.17 -4.30 -4.40
C VAL A 49 7.49 -4.20 -3.66
N THR A 50 8.57 -4.12 -4.42
CA THR A 50 9.95 -3.90 -3.94
C THR A 50 10.56 -2.69 -4.63
N ASP A 51 11.82 -2.39 -4.36
CA ASP A 51 12.55 -1.33 -5.05
C ASP A 51 13.96 -1.78 -5.48
N THR A 52 14.71 -0.87 -6.09
CA THR A 52 16.06 -1.15 -6.61
C THR A 52 17.14 -1.33 -5.54
N ILE A 53 16.81 -1.17 -4.26
CA ILE A 53 17.76 -1.29 -3.12
C ILE A 53 17.49 -2.58 -2.34
N GLU A 54 16.25 -3.03 -2.27
CA GLU A 54 15.88 -4.21 -1.52
C GLU A 54 16.39 -5.49 -2.20
N LYS A 55 17.09 -6.33 -1.43
CA LYS A 55 17.56 -7.62 -1.92
C LYS A 55 16.56 -8.73 -1.61
N PRO A 56 16.45 -9.75 -2.51
CA PRO A 56 15.49 -10.85 -2.36
C PRO A 56 15.61 -11.64 -1.05
N ASP A 57 16.80 -11.75 -0.48
CA ASP A 57 17.08 -12.53 0.73
C ASP A 57 16.69 -11.85 2.05
N LYS A 58 16.36 -10.56 2.01
CA LYS A 58 16.06 -9.76 3.21
C LYS A 58 14.91 -10.31 4.05
N ASN A 59 13.87 -10.84 3.39
CA ASN A 59 12.63 -11.31 3.99
C ASN A 59 12.33 -12.79 3.65
N ALA A 60 13.34 -13.67 3.75
CA ALA A 60 13.27 -15.06 3.30
C ALA A 60 12.04 -15.83 3.86
N ASP A 61 11.71 -15.67 5.15
CA ASP A 61 10.58 -16.34 5.79
C ASP A 61 9.23 -15.92 5.16
N PHE A 62 9.09 -14.64 4.81
CA PHE A 62 7.89 -14.14 4.13
C PHE A 62 7.85 -14.59 2.67
N MET A 63 9.01 -14.63 1.99
CA MET A 63 9.11 -15.11 0.62
C MET A 63 8.70 -16.57 0.47
N GLU A 64 8.97 -17.43 1.47
CA GLU A 64 8.46 -18.80 1.50
C GLU A 64 6.92 -18.85 1.53
N LYS A 65 6.26 -17.90 2.18
CA LYS A 65 4.80 -17.77 2.17
C LYS A 65 4.30 -17.30 0.80
N VAL A 66 4.96 -16.31 0.21
CA VAL A 66 4.64 -15.82 -1.14
C VAL A 66 4.77 -16.93 -2.20
N ARG A 67 5.80 -17.77 -2.12
CA ARG A 67 5.95 -18.95 -3.01
C ARG A 67 4.81 -19.95 -2.93
N ARG A 68 4.11 -20.02 -1.80
CA ARG A 68 3.03 -20.98 -1.56
C ARG A 68 1.65 -20.47 -1.93
N VAL A 69 1.51 -19.21 -2.30
CA VAL A 69 0.21 -18.70 -2.76
C VAL A 69 -0.18 -19.36 -4.07
N LYS A 70 -1.48 -19.55 -4.26
CA LYS A 70 -2.03 -20.18 -5.47
C LYS A 70 -2.54 -19.17 -6.49
N VAL A 71 -2.48 -17.89 -6.13
CA VAL A 71 -2.93 -16.79 -6.99
C VAL A 71 -1.77 -16.24 -7.81
N PRO A 72 -2.04 -15.58 -8.95
CA PRO A 72 -1.00 -14.91 -9.72
C PRO A 72 -0.23 -13.89 -8.87
N VAL A 73 1.09 -13.88 -9.02
CA VAL A 73 1.99 -12.94 -8.34
C VAL A 73 2.60 -12.00 -9.37
N LEU A 74 2.34 -10.71 -9.22
CA LEU A 74 3.03 -9.65 -9.94
C LEU A 74 4.09 -9.04 -9.02
N LEU A 75 5.36 -9.24 -9.33
CA LEU A 75 6.47 -8.64 -8.62
C LEU A 75 6.84 -7.32 -9.30
N LEU A 76 6.63 -6.22 -8.59
CA LEU A 76 6.85 -4.87 -9.09
C LEU A 76 8.17 -4.31 -8.52
N ILE A 77 9.19 -4.18 -9.38
CA ILE A 77 10.45 -3.51 -9.00
C ILE A 77 10.27 -2.01 -9.23
N ASN A 78 9.99 -1.27 -8.17
CA ASN A 78 9.74 0.18 -8.26
C ASN A 78 11.04 1.00 -8.20
N LYS A 79 10.93 2.30 -8.49
CA LYS A 79 12.01 3.27 -8.46
C LYS A 79 13.14 2.99 -9.46
N ILE A 80 12.84 2.39 -10.61
CA ILE A 80 13.86 2.12 -11.63
C ILE A 80 14.49 3.39 -12.21
N ASP A 81 13.89 4.55 -11.98
CA ASP A 81 14.45 5.86 -12.28
C ASP A 81 15.72 6.20 -11.45
N LEU A 82 16.02 5.42 -10.41
CA LEU A 82 17.19 5.58 -9.54
C LEU A 82 18.33 4.58 -9.83
N THR A 83 18.18 3.73 -10.86
CA THR A 83 19.18 2.70 -11.22
C THR A 83 19.51 2.75 -12.72
N ASN A 84 20.50 1.99 -13.14
CA ASN A 84 20.86 1.82 -14.54
C ASN A 84 20.39 0.45 -15.07
N GLN A 85 20.47 0.29 -16.39
CA GLN A 85 19.97 -0.91 -17.07
C GLN A 85 20.73 -2.20 -16.64
N GLU A 86 22.03 -2.12 -16.45
CA GLU A 86 22.85 -3.31 -16.09
C GLU A 86 22.50 -3.83 -14.69
N GLU A 87 22.34 -2.93 -13.73
CA GLU A 87 21.93 -3.26 -12.36
C GLU A 87 20.50 -3.79 -12.33
N LEU A 88 19.60 -3.18 -13.13
CA LEU A 88 18.22 -3.62 -13.21
C LEU A 88 18.10 -5.04 -13.77
N VAL A 89 18.85 -5.39 -14.82
CA VAL A 89 18.85 -6.74 -15.39
C VAL A 89 19.29 -7.77 -14.35
N LYS A 90 20.37 -7.51 -13.63
CA LYS A 90 20.84 -8.40 -12.55
C LYS A 90 19.80 -8.58 -11.46
N LEU A 91 19.16 -7.48 -11.04
CA LEU A 91 18.13 -7.53 -10.01
C LEU A 91 16.90 -8.33 -10.47
N VAL A 92 16.50 -8.21 -11.74
CA VAL A 92 15.42 -9.01 -12.31
C VAL A 92 15.78 -10.50 -12.32
N GLU A 93 17.02 -10.86 -12.65
CA GLU A 93 17.49 -12.23 -12.61
C GLU A 93 17.47 -12.79 -11.19
N GLU A 94 17.98 -12.06 -10.20
CA GLU A 94 17.95 -12.44 -8.78
C GLU A 94 16.51 -12.67 -8.28
N TRP A 95 15.58 -11.79 -8.63
CA TRP A 95 14.17 -11.96 -8.29
C TRP A 95 13.52 -13.13 -9.01
N HIS A 96 13.89 -13.39 -10.26
CA HIS A 96 13.38 -14.54 -10.99
C HIS A 96 13.85 -15.88 -10.40
N GLU A 97 15.10 -15.95 -9.93
CA GLU A 97 15.58 -17.12 -9.19
C GLU A 97 14.83 -17.32 -7.87
N MET A 98 14.51 -16.24 -7.17
CA MET A 98 13.79 -16.27 -5.91
C MET A 98 12.30 -16.63 -6.07
N LEU A 99 11.63 -16.08 -7.10
CA LEU A 99 10.21 -16.26 -7.39
C LEU A 99 10.00 -16.59 -8.88
N PRO A 100 10.33 -17.82 -9.33
CA PRO A 100 10.28 -18.18 -10.75
C PRO A 100 8.86 -18.13 -11.36
N GLU A 101 7.82 -18.28 -10.54
CA GLU A 101 6.42 -18.23 -10.98
C GLU A 101 5.84 -16.81 -11.01
N ALA A 102 6.56 -15.82 -10.50
CA ALA A 102 6.09 -14.44 -10.50
C ALA A 102 6.36 -13.74 -11.83
N GLU A 103 5.41 -12.96 -12.30
CA GLU A 103 5.62 -12.04 -13.42
C GLU A 103 6.30 -10.78 -12.90
N ILE A 104 7.53 -10.50 -13.35
CA ILE A 104 8.32 -9.37 -12.88
C ILE A 104 8.11 -8.17 -13.81
N ILE A 105 7.68 -7.05 -13.24
CA ILE A 105 7.43 -5.82 -13.97
C ILE A 105 8.23 -4.68 -13.32
N PRO A 106 9.33 -4.22 -13.96
CA PRO A 106 10.04 -3.01 -13.52
C PRO A 106 9.18 -1.77 -13.77
N ILE A 107 9.04 -0.92 -12.74
CA ILE A 107 8.21 0.28 -12.79
C ILE A 107 8.91 1.50 -12.19
N SER A 108 8.47 2.69 -12.56
CA SER A 108 8.67 3.90 -11.78
C SER A 108 7.30 4.54 -11.52
N ALA A 109 6.79 4.37 -10.31
CA ALA A 109 5.53 4.98 -9.91
C ALA A 109 5.59 6.52 -10.00
N LYS A 110 6.74 7.11 -9.64
CA LYS A 110 6.99 8.56 -9.72
C LYS A 110 6.95 9.08 -11.16
N ALA A 111 7.59 8.39 -12.09
CA ALA A 111 7.61 8.75 -13.50
C ALA A 111 6.41 8.19 -14.30
N LYS A 112 5.53 7.43 -13.65
CA LYS A 112 4.40 6.70 -14.26
C LYS A 112 4.81 5.70 -15.34
N PHE A 113 6.07 5.23 -15.31
CA PHE A 113 6.57 4.25 -16.26
C PHE A 113 6.04 2.86 -15.93
N ASN A 114 5.49 2.15 -16.92
CA ASN A 114 4.90 0.81 -16.84
C ASN A 114 3.74 0.66 -15.82
N VAL A 115 3.17 1.73 -15.29
CA VAL A 115 2.00 1.65 -14.38
C VAL A 115 0.75 1.19 -15.14
N ASP A 116 0.60 1.60 -16.39
CA ASP A 116 -0.45 1.15 -17.30
C ASP A 116 -0.33 -0.34 -17.64
N VAL A 117 0.90 -0.85 -17.80
CA VAL A 117 1.19 -2.29 -18.00
C VAL A 117 0.73 -3.08 -16.79
N VAL A 118 1.05 -2.63 -15.57
CA VAL A 118 0.58 -3.28 -14.33
C VAL A 118 -0.94 -3.30 -14.28
N MET A 119 -1.60 -2.18 -14.56
CA MET A 119 -3.06 -2.10 -14.56
C MET A 119 -3.71 -3.03 -15.59
N LYS A 120 -3.10 -3.14 -16.78
CA LYS A 120 -3.55 -4.09 -17.80
C LYS A 120 -3.43 -5.53 -17.33
N ARG A 121 -2.29 -5.89 -16.71
CA ARG A 121 -2.09 -7.26 -16.21
C ARG A 121 -3.05 -7.59 -15.06
N ILE A 122 -3.30 -6.66 -14.14
CA ILE A 122 -4.30 -6.87 -13.08
C ILE A 122 -5.67 -7.18 -13.69
N LYS A 123 -6.12 -6.39 -14.67
CA LYS A 123 -7.41 -6.61 -15.35
C LYS A 123 -7.53 -7.97 -16.03
N GLU A 124 -6.44 -8.49 -16.58
CA GLU A 124 -6.39 -9.80 -17.24
C GLU A 124 -6.40 -10.96 -16.22
N LEU A 125 -5.96 -10.72 -15.00
CA LEU A 125 -5.77 -11.74 -13.97
C LEU A 125 -6.90 -11.82 -12.94
N ILE A 126 -7.64 -10.73 -12.73
CA ILE A 126 -8.77 -10.74 -11.78
C ILE A 126 -9.89 -11.66 -12.28
N PRO A 127 -10.50 -12.48 -11.41
CA PRO A 127 -11.60 -13.35 -11.78
C PRO A 127 -12.91 -12.59 -11.97
N ASP A 128 -13.81 -13.17 -12.75
CA ASP A 128 -15.19 -12.69 -12.83
C ASP A 128 -15.89 -12.89 -11.48
N SER A 129 -16.37 -11.80 -10.90
CA SER A 129 -17.05 -11.81 -9.59
C SER A 129 -18.06 -10.66 -9.51
N PRO A 130 -19.15 -10.80 -8.76
CA PRO A 130 -19.99 -9.67 -8.41
C PRO A 130 -19.20 -8.58 -7.65
N PRO A 131 -19.55 -7.29 -7.82
CA PRO A 131 -18.87 -6.23 -7.09
C PRO A 131 -19.12 -6.34 -5.59
N TYR A 132 -18.07 -6.13 -4.78
CA TYR A 132 -18.14 -6.16 -3.32
C TYR A 132 -18.67 -4.86 -2.73
N PHE A 133 -18.46 -3.74 -3.41
CA PHE A 133 -18.79 -2.40 -2.94
C PHE A 133 -19.71 -1.67 -3.93
N GLY A 134 -20.39 -0.63 -3.45
CA GLY A 134 -21.17 0.25 -4.32
C GLY A 134 -20.30 0.91 -5.39
N LYS A 135 -20.87 1.20 -6.57
CA LYS A 135 -20.14 1.79 -7.70
C LYS A 135 -19.60 3.21 -7.44
N ASP A 136 -20.18 3.90 -6.48
CA ASP A 136 -19.79 5.24 -6.02
C ASP A 136 -18.79 5.22 -4.85
N GLN A 137 -18.49 4.04 -4.31
CA GLN A 137 -17.61 3.88 -3.18
C GLN A 137 -16.13 3.82 -3.64
N LEU A 138 -15.28 4.70 -3.09
CA LEU A 138 -13.85 4.79 -3.41
C LEU A 138 -12.96 4.15 -2.36
N THR A 139 -13.48 3.89 -1.15
CA THR A 139 -12.73 3.36 -0.01
C THR A 139 -13.65 2.81 1.06
N ASP A 140 -13.09 2.04 2.00
CA ASP A 140 -13.77 1.54 3.20
C ASP A 140 -13.77 2.54 4.37
N LYS A 141 -13.14 3.72 4.20
CA LYS A 141 -12.98 4.71 5.28
C LYS A 141 -14.00 5.85 5.20
N PRO A 142 -14.51 6.33 6.35
CA PRO A 142 -15.40 7.50 6.39
C PRO A 142 -14.63 8.80 6.08
N ALA A 143 -15.36 9.85 5.67
CA ALA A 143 -14.77 11.16 5.35
C ALA A 143 -13.93 11.74 6.51
N ARG A 144 -14.36 11.53 7.77
CA ARG A 144 -13.60 11.95 8.96
C ARG A 144 -12.19 11.36 9.04
N PHE A 145 -11.98 10.16 8.55
CA PHE A 145 -10.65 9.54 8.49
C PHE A 145 -9.73 10.34 7.56
N PHE A 146 -10.20 10.75 6.39
CA PHE A 146 -9.38 11.54 5.46
C PHE A 146 -9.03 12.91 6.02
N VAL A 147 -9.93 13.53 6.79
CA VAL A 147 -9.61 14.80 7.50
C VAL A 147 -8.45 14.58 8.48
N THR A 148 -8.48 13.51 9.26
CA THR A 148 -7.38 13.13 10.17
C THR A 148 -6.07 12.98 9.40
N GLU A 149 -6.06 12.26 8.29
CA GLU A 149 -4.85 12.02 7.49
C GLU A 149 -4.36 13.30 6.79
N ILE A 150 -5.25 14.17 6.32
CA ILE A 150 -4.88 15.48 5.75
C ILE A 150 -4.20 16.36 6.81
N ILE A 151 -4.72 16.38 8.03
CA ILE A 151 -4.11 17.14 9.13
C ILE A 151 -2.72 16.57 9.46
N ARG A 152 -2.59 15.23 9.56
CA ARG A 152 -1.31 14.55 9.77
C ARG A 152 -0.30 14.86 8.67
N GLU A 153 -0.73 14.83 7.41
CA GLU A 153 0.12 15.23 6.26
C GLU A 153 0.66 16.65 6.44
N LYS A 154 -0.19 17.60 6.85
CA LYS A 154 0.25 18.98 7.06
C LYS A 154 1.22 19.09 8.24
N ILE A 155 1.02 18.33 9.30
CA ILE A 155 1.97 18.26 10.41
C ILE A 155 3.33 17.75 9.91
N LEU A 156 3.35 16.67 9.11
CA LEU A 156 4.58 16.13 8.52
C LEU A 156 5.30 17.11 7.59
N LEU A 157 4.56 17.99 6.89
CA LEU A 157 5.12 18.94 5.95
C LEU A 157 5.62 20.24 6.59
N TYR A 158 4.99 20.68 7.68
CA TYR A 158 5.23 22.02 8.25
C TYR A 158 5.93 22.00 9.62
N TYR A 159 6.06 20.82 10.26
CA TYR A 159 6.76 20.69 11.53
C TYR A 159 8.01 19.82 11.37
N ASP A 160 9.03 20.11 12.19
CA ASP A 160 10.33 19.46 12.14
C ASP A 160 10.58 18.57 13.38
N LYS A 161 11.70 17.87 13.36
CA LYS A 161 12.21 17.02 14.44
C LYS A 161 11.26 15.88 14.80
N GLU A 162 11.02 15.70 16.12
CA GLU A 162 10.21 14.62 16.65
C GLU A 162 8.69 14.90 16.60
N ILE A 163 8.27 16.16 16.43
CA ILE A 163 6.84 16.54 16.50
C ILE A 163 5.97 15.72 15.54
N PRO A 164 6.31 15.58 14.23
CA PRO A 164 5.48 14.81 13.32
C PRO A 164 5.24 13.34 13.69
N TYR A 165 6.13 12.77 14.49
CA TYR A 165 6.09 11.36 14.88
C TYR A 165 5.49 11.15 16.28
N ALA A 166 5.29 12.24 17.02
CA ALA A 166 4.81 12.25 18.40
C ALA A 166 3.43 12.91 18.54
N VAL A 167 2.62 12.89 17.46
CA VAL A 167 1.28 13.47 17.46
C VAL A 167 0.22 12.44 17.11
N GLU A 168 -0.94 12.58 17.76
CA GLU A 168 -2.17 11.89 17.39
C GLU A 168 -3.23 12.90 17.03
N VAL A 169 -3.91 12.70 15.90
CA VAL A 169 -4.98 13.57 15.43
C VAL A 169 -6.31 12.85 15.57
N VAL A 170 -7.26 13.45 16.26
CA VAL A 170 -8.61 12.91 16.45
C VAL A 170 -9.64 13.93 15.98
N VAL A 171 -10.52 13.52 15.08
CA VAL A 171 -11.69 14.32 14.67
C VAL A 171 -12.83 14.02 15.64
N GLU A 172 -13.09 14.93 16.56
CA GLU A 172 -14.15 14.81 17.57
C GLU A 172 -15.54 15.09 16.97
N GLN A 173 -15.63 16.10 16.10
CA GLN A 173 -16.87 16.51 15.49
C GLN A 173 -16.73 16.61 13.97
N PHE A 174 -17.70 16.05 13.27
CA PHE A 174 -17.85 16.16 11.83
C PHE A 174 -19.35 16.33 11.55
N LYS A 175 -19.78 17.56 11.27
CA LYS A 175 -21.17 17.92 10.98
C LYS A 175 -21.26 18.52 9.59
N GLU A 176 -22.10 17.93 8.77
CA GLU A 176 -22.36 18.37 7.42
C GLU A 176 -23.71 19.09 7.36
N ASP A 177 -23.70 20.31 6.88
CA ASP A 177 -24.87 21.12 6.56
C ASP A 177 -25.00 21.24 5.05
N ALA A 178 -26.15 21.75 4.58
CA ALA A 178 -26.40 21.93 3.14
C ALA A 178 -25.38 22.84 2.42
N LYS A 179 -24.61 23.66 3.13
CA LYS A 179 -23.66 24.63 2.58
C LYS A 179 -22.23 24.52 3.11
N SER A 180 -22.00 23.76 4.18
CA SER A 180 -20.69 23.70 4.85
C SER A 180 -20.51 22.40 5.63
N ILE A 181 -19.24 22.06 5.88
CA ILE A 181 -18.87 20.98 6.78
C ILE A 181 -18.13 21.62 7.96
N HIS A 182 -18.65 21.41 9.17
CA HIS A 182 -18.05 21.86 10.42
C HIS A 182 -17.23 20.72 11.03
N ILE A 183 -15.91 20.96 11.19
CA ILE A 183 -14.97 19.96 11.68
C ILE A 183 -14.30 20.51 12.92
N ASN A 184 -14.31 19.72 14.01
CA ASN A 184 -13.50 19.96 15.19
C ASN A 184 -12.52 18.80 15.32
N ALA A 185 -11.22 19.12 15.28
CA ALA A 185 -10.14 18.16 15.41
C ALA A 185 -9.22 18.57 16.58
N VAL A 186 -8.76 17.57 17.32
CA VAL A 186 -7.81 17.73 18.42
C VAL A 186 -6.50 17.06 18.02
N ILE A 187 -5.41 17.75 18.22
CA ILE A 187 -4.05 17.25 18.01
C ILE A 187 -3.45 17.01 19.40
N TYR A 188 -3.23 15.75 19.75
CA TYR A 188 -2.55 15.36 20.97
C TYR A 188 -1.04 15.37 20.73
N VAL A 189 -0.29 15.88 21.68
CA VAL A 189 1.17 15.96 21.68
C VAL A 189 1.72 15.33 22.96
N GLU A 190 2.97 14.86 22.93
CA GLU A 190 3.57 14.20 24.11
C GLU A 190 4.00 15.18 25.20
N ARG A 191 4.27 16.44 24.86
CA ARG A 191 4.80 17.46 25.78
C ARG A 191 4.09 18.79 25.62
N GLU A 192 3.89 19.51 26.72
CA GLU A 192 3.28 20.85 26.74
C GLU A 192 4.05 21.91 25.92
N SER A 193 5.33 21.67 25.63
CA SER A 193 6.17 22.54 24.80
C SER A 193 6.07 22.30 23.30
N GLN A 194 5.29 21.32 22.89
CA GLN A 194 5.02 20.98 21.50
C GLN A 194 3.68 21.57 21.03
#